data_aba345db6e5df53ad3842d4b71dadea1
#
_entry.id   aba345db6e5df53ad3842d4b71dadea1
#
_cell.length_a   1.000
_cell.length_b   1.000
_cell.length_c   1.000
_cell.angle_alpha   90.00
_cell.angle_beta   90.00
_cell.angle_gamma   90.00
#
_symmetry.space_group_name_H-M   'P 1'
#
loop_
_entity.id
_entity.type
_entity.pdbx_description
1 polymer ?
#
loop_
_entity_poly.entity_id
_entity_poly.type
_entity_poly.pdbx_seq_one_letter_code
_entity_poly.pdbx_strand_id
1 'polypeptide(L)'
;MAFHFEKPADFLYTAGQFADFTLIDPPETDAEGNTRGFSLASAPHENDLKIATRMRDTAFKQVMKTLPFGTQVKFDAPYGSFTLHKNAAIPAVFLTGGIGITVVRSILLAAAHAGVPRRIVLFYANHRPEDAAFLEELRAVIAQHPHFTLVPTMTKMEDSREEWTGETGHITKAMLERYIEDLTAPIYYCTGPASLVAVMRKTLTAAGVDDDAIRTEEFTGY
;
A
#
# COMPACT_ATOMS: atom_id res chain seq x y z
N MET A 1 8.31 -9.09 4.31
CA MET A 1 7.83 -9.89 5.47
C MET A 1 6.61 -9.21 6.04
N ALA A 2 5.60 -9.99 6.45
CA ALA A 2 4.43 -9.48 7.16
C ALA A 2 4.50 -9.90 8.63
N PHE A 3 3.99 -9.04 9.52
CA PHE A 3 3.87 -9.28 10.95
C PHE A 3 2.41 -9.12 11.35
N HIS A 4 1.95 -10.01 12.23
CA HIS A 4 0.59 -10.04 12.72
C HIS A 4 0.58 -9.78 14.22
N PHE A 5 -0.35 -8.94 14.64
CA PHE A 5 -0.54 -8.58 16.04
C PHE A 5 -1.99 -8.80 16.43
N GLU A 6 -2.21 -9.10 17.69
CA GLU A 6 -3.56 -9.11 18.25
C GLU A 6 -4.18 -7.71 18.13
N LYS A 7 -5.40 -7.65 17.59
CA LYS A 7 -6.13 -6.40 17.50
C LYS A 7 -6.87 -6.15 18.80
N PRO A 8 -6.62 -5.01 19.50
CA PRO A 8 -7.40 -4.69 20.71
C PRO A 8 -8.90 -4.62 20.38
N ALA A 9 -9.74 -5.14 21.28
CA ALA A 9 -11.19 -5.29 21.04
C ALA A 9 -11.89 -3.97 20.69
N ASP A 10 -11.49 -2.87 21.31
CA ASP A 10 -12.10 -1.53 21.10
C ASP A 10 -11.31 -0.67 20.12
N PHE A 11 -10.33 -1.23 19.42
CA PHE A 11 -9.52 -0.46 18.49
C PHE A 11 -10.25 -0.24 17.16
N LEU A 12 -10.54 1.02 16.89
CA LEU A 12 -11.18 1.48 15.65
C LEU A 12 -10.22 2.35 14.84
N TYR A 13 -10.16 2.11 13.54
CA TYR A 13 -9.39 2.91 12.60
C TYR A 13 -10.07 2.94 11.23
N THR A 14 -9.63 3.87 10.40
CA THR A 14 -10.05 3.95 9.00
C THR A 14 -8.99 3.31 8.11
N ALA A 15 -9.41 2.51 7.15
CA ALA A 15 -8.49 1.90 6.17
C ALA A 15 -7.62 2.97 5.49
N GLY A 16 -6.32 2.74 5.47
CA GLY A 16 -5.32 3.69 4.99
C GLY A 16 -4.55 4.44 6.08
N GLN A 17 -4.91 4.26 7.35
CA GLN A 17 -4.17 4.83 8.48
C GLN A 17 -2.97 3.98 8.87
N PHE A 18 -2.06 4.56 9.66
CA PHE A 18 -0.85 3.93 10.17
C PHE A 18 -0.79 3.96 11.70
N ALA A 19 0.16 3.25 12.26
CA ALA A 19 0.42 3.18 13.68
C ALA A 19 1.92 3.21 13.97
N ASP A 20 2.29 3.71 15.14
CA ASP A 20 3.63 3.61 15.70
C ASP A 20 3.74 2.34 16.56
N PHE A 21 4.72 1.51 16.22
CA PHE A 21 5.07 0.30 16.98
C PHE A 21 6.38 0.52 17.69
N THR A 22 6.37 0.29 19.02
CA THR A 22 7.56 0.42 19.87
C THR A 22 7.93 -0.94 20.43
N LEU A 23 9.16 -1.37 20.18
CA LEU A 23 9.72 -2.56 20.81
C LEU A 23 10.03 -2.27 22.28
N ILE A 24 9.58 -3.14 23.18
CA ILE A 24 9.79 -3.02 24.64
C ILE A 24 11.11 -3.70 24.98
N ASP A 25 12.04 -2.95 25.56
CA ASP A 25 13.36 -3.44 25.99
C ASP A 25 14.06 -4.35 24.95
N PRO A 26 14.19 -3.89 23.69
CA PRO A 26 14.78 -4.70 22.63
C PRO A 26 16.26 -4.97 22.94
N PRO A 27 16.80 -6.14 22.55
CA PRO A 27 18.21 -6.50 22.79
C PRO A 27 19.19 -5.60 22.03
N GLU A 28 18.71 -4.92 20.99
CA GLU A 28 19.51 -4.03 20.15
C GLU A 28 18.65 -2.84 19.70
N THR A 29 19.26 -1.66 19.62
CA THR A 29 18.66 -0.43 19.06
C THR A 29 19.66 0.28 18.15
N ASP A 30 19.17 1.15 17.28
CA ASP A 30 19.98 2.05 16.45
C ASP A 30 19.70 3.52 16.80
N ALA A 31 20.33 4.44 16.07
CA ALA A 31 20.18 5.89 16.29
C ALA A 31 18.73 6.39 16.10
N GLU A 32 17.91 5.63 15.37
CA GLU A 32 16.49 5.94 15.18
C GLU A 32 15.60 5.44 16.34
N GLY A 33 16.18 4.74 17.32
CA GLY A 33 15.50 4.20 18.50
C GLY A 33 14.64 2.97 18.21
N ASN A 34 13.70 2.70 19.09
CA ASN A 34 12.89 1.48 19.13
C ASN A 34 11.43 1.67 18.67
N THR A 35 11.09 2.79 18.04
CA THR A 35 9.75 3.09 17.52
C THR A 35 9.78 3.29 16.00
N ARG A 36 8.83 2.69 15.29
CA ARG A 36 8.66 2.89 13.84
C ARG A 36 7.19 2.94 13.47
N GLY A 37 6.88 3.87 12.56
CA GLY A 37 5.57 3.97 11.93
C GLY A 37 5.39 2.93 10.81
N PHE A 38 4.24 2.25 10.80
CA PHE A 38 3.85 1.34 9.73
C PHE A 38 2.38 1.55 9.35
N SER A 39 2.11 1.61 8.06
CA SER A 39 0.74 1.56 7.55
C SER A 39 0.09 0.24 8.00
N LEU A 40 -1.14 0.34 8.50
CA LEU A 40 -1.94 -0.84 8.82
C LEU A 40 -2.36 -1.51 7.51
N ALA A 41 -1.71 -2.63 7.18
CA ALA A 41 -2.01 -3.40 5.97
C ALA A 41 -3.30 -4.21 6.11
N SER A 42 -3.74 -4.51 7.34
CA SER A 42 -5.06 -5.06 7.61
C SER A 42 -6.15 -4.03 7.33
N ALA A 43 -7.31 -4.51 6.86
CA ALA A 43 -8.52 -3.70 6.82
C ALA A 43 -9.22 -3.68 8.19
N PRO A 44 -10.02 -2.64 8.52
CA PRO A 44 -10.66 -2.52 9.83
C PRO A 44 -11.56 -3.70 10.24
N HIS A 45 -12.08 -4.47 9.29
CA HIS A 45 -12.92 -5.64 9.55
C HIS A 45 -12.13 -6.94 9.77
N GLU A 46 -10.82 -6.95 9.49
CA GLU A 46 -9.97 -8.13 9.77
C GLU A 46 -9.76 -8.30 11.28
N ASN A 47 -9.56 -9.55 11.69
CA ASN A 47 -9.48 -9.92 13.12
C ASN A 47 -8.14 -9.58 13.77
N ASP A 48 -7.08 -9.43 12.97
CA ASP A 48 -5.73 -9.08 13.41
C ASP A 48 -5.26 -7.75 12.84
N LEU A 49 -4.26 -7.16 13.46
CA LEU A 49 -3.49 -6.06 12.88
C LEU A 49 -2.34 -6.64 12.09
N LYS A 50 -2.21 -6.23 10.85
CA LYS A 50 -1.15 -6.66 9.94
C LYS A 50 -0.34 -5.46 9.49
N ILE A 51 0.97 -5.57 9.60
CA ILE A 51 1.89 -4.67 8.91
C ILE A 51 2.78 -5.48 7.99
N ALA A 52 3.34 -4.84 6.96
CA ALA A 52 4.36 -5.47 6.15
C ALA A 52 5.46 -4.50 5.81
N THR A 53 6.69 -5.01 5.75
CA THR A 53 7.87 -4.20 5.44
C THR A 53 8.88 -5.00 4.61
N ARG A 54 9.69 -4.30 3.83
CA ARG A 54 10.92 -4.87 3.27
C ARG A 54 11.93 -5.01 4.39
N MET A 55 12.47 -6.20 4.54
CA MET A 55 13.52 -6.44 5.53
C MET A 55 14.80 -5.74 5.07
N ARG A 56 15.37 -4.96 5.99
CA ARG A 56 16.66 -4.28 5.85
C ARG A 56 17.48 -4.51 7.10
N ASP A 57 18.76 -4.24 7.02
CA ASP A 57 19.69 -4.40 8.12
C ASP A 57 19.64 -3.19 9.06
N THR A 58 18.47 -3.02 9.71
CA THR A 58 18.26 -2.05 10.81
C THR A 58 17.97 -2.83 12.09
N ALA A 59 18.43 -2.35 13.22
CA ALA A 59 18.23 -3.01 14.52
C ALA A 59 16.77 -3.35 14.77
N PHE A 60 15.87 -2.38 14.55
CA PHE A 60 14.42 -2.58 14.71
C PHE A 60 13.88 -3.77 13.89
N LYS A 61 14.21 -3.86 12.59
CA LYS A 61 13.70 -4.92 11.72
C LYS A 61 14.32 -6.28 12.04
N GLN A 62 15.60 -6.31 12.41
CA GLN A 62 16.28 -7.56 12.82
C GLN A 62 15.70 -8.09 14.14
N VAL A 63 15.47 -7.22 15.12
CA VAL A 63 14.80 -7.61 16.37
C VAL A 63 13.40 -8.12 16.07
N MET A 64 12.57 -7.37 15.34
CA MET A 64 11.22 -7.83 14.97
C MET A 64 11.19 -9.21 14.31
N LYS A 65 12.17 -9.50 13.45
CA LYS A 65 12.27 -10.79 12.77
C LYS A 65 12.49 -11.96 13.70
N THR A 66 13.14 -11.72 14.84
CA THR A 66 13.56 -12.75 15.79
C THR A 66 12.72 -12.78 17.07
N LEU A 67 11.77 -11.85 17.22
CA LEU A 67 10.89 -11.83 18.39
C LEU A 67 10.13 -13.17 18.54
N PRO A 68 10.10 -13.77 19.73
CA PRO A 68 9.24 -14.90 20.02
C PRO A 68 7.77 -14.56 19.75
N PHE A 69 7.01 -15.57 19.31
CA PHE A 69 5.57 -15.41 19.17
C PHE A 69 4.93 -15.07 20.54
N GLY A 70 4.03 -14.10 20.55
CA GLY A 70 3.39 -13.60 21.77
C GLY A 70 4.17 -12.50 22.49
N THR A 71 5.31 -12.04 21.95
CA THR A 71 6.02 -10.88 22.52
C THR A 71 5.14 -9.64 22.44
N GLN A 72 5.06 -8.91 23.55
CA GLN A 72 4.33 -7.65 23.62
C GLN A 72 5.11 -6.51 22.93
N VAL A 73 4.40 -5.70 22.17
CA VAL A 73 4.88 -4.44 21.61
C VAL A 73 3.95 -3.30 22.05
N LYS A 74 4.50 -2.11 22.23
CA LYS A 74 3.66 -0.93 22.47
C LYS A 74 3.15 -0.42 21.14
N PHE A 75 1.88 -0.03 21.10
CA PHE A 75 1.17 0.39 19.90
C PHE A 75 0.49 1.73 20.17
N ASP A 76 0.71 2.70 19.28
CA ASP A 76 0.09 4.02 19.34
C ASP A 76 -0.53 4.35 17.99
N ALA A 77 -1.84 4.55 17.96
CA ALA A 77 -2.64 4.65 16.72
C ALA A 77 -4.08 5.15 17.03
N PRO A 78 -4.89 5.52 16.00
CA PRO A 78 -4.56 5.57 14.58
C PRO A 78 -4.06 6.95 14.14
N TYR A 79 -3.18 6.99 13.15
CA TYR A 79 -2.64 8.20 12.55
C TYR A 79 -2.84 8.21 11.02
N GLY A 80 -2.71 9.40 10.43
CA GLY A 80 -2.73 9.58 8.98
C GLY A 80 -4.12 9.87 8.39
N SER A 81 -4.08 10.48 7.20
CA SER A 81 -5.26 10.92 6.43
C SER A 81 -5.33 10.34 5.02
N PHE A 82 -4.45 9.39 4.68
CA PHE A 82 -4.44 8.73 3.37
C PHE A 82 -5.56 7.70 3.28
N THR A 83 -6.79 8.17 3.34
CA THR A 83 -8.01 7.35 3.37
C THR A 83 -8.85 7.55 2.12
N LEU A 84 -9.67 6.56 1.76
CA LEU A 84 -10.54 6.64 0.60
C LEU A 84 -11.55 7.79 0.75
N HIS A 85 -11.69 8.62 -0.29
CA HIS A 85 -12.65 9.72 -0.29
C HIS A 85 -14.11 9.21 -0.20
N LYS A 86 -15.01 10.03 0.37
CA LYS A 86 -16.38 9.60 0.68
C LYS A 86 -17.30 9.49 -0.54
N ASN A 87 -17.13 10.39 -1.54
CA ASN A 87 -18.02 10.40 -2.71
C ASN A 87 -17.79 9.19 -3.60
N ALA A 88 -18.68 8.20 -3.56
CA ALA A 88 -18.55 6.96 -4.32
C ALA A 88 -18.73 7.13 -5.85
N ALA A 89 -19.33 8.25 -6.29
CA ALA A 89 -19.50 8.54 -7.72
C ALA A 89 -18.17 8.94 -8.40
N ILE A 90 -17.17 9.39 -7.64
CA ILE A 90 -15.85 9.73 -8.17
C ILE A 90 -14.98 8.47 -8.14
N PRO A 91 -14.36 8.05 -9.27
CA PRO A 91 -13.44 6.94 -9.30
C PRO A 91 -12.20 7.17 -8.41
N ALA A 92 -11.62 6.09 -7.91
CA ALA A 92 -10.33 6.13 -7.21
C ALA A 92 -9.27 5.39 -8.03
N VAL A 93 -8.12 6.02 -8.22
CA VAL A 93 -6.98 5.42 -8.91
C VAL A 93 -5.78 5.38 -7.97
N PHE A 94 -5.29 4.17 -7.72
CA PHE A 94 -4.10 3.95 -6.89
C PHE A 94 -2.89 3.73 -7.80
N LEU A 95 -1.83 4.50 -7.57
CA LEU A 95 -0.54 4.37 -8.24
C LEU A 95 0.49 4.02 -7.17
N THR A 96 0.84 2.74 -7.06
CA THR A 96 1.67 2.27 -5.97
C THR A 96 2.88 1.47 -6.44
N GLY A 97 3.94 1.49 -5.63
CA GLY A 97 5.15 0.71 -5.86
C GLY A 97 5.63 -0.02 -4.63
N GLY A 98 6.08 -1.26 -4.84
CA GLY A 98 6.69 -2.06 -3.79
C GLY A 98 5.85 -2.18 -2.53
N ILE A 99 6.42 -1.83 -1.37
CA ILE A 99 5.73 -1.96 -0.08
C ILE A 99 4.66 -0.88 0.17
N GLY A 100 4.56 0.16 -0.68
CA GLY A 100 3.45 1.10 -0.66
C GLY A 100 2.08 0.44 -0.83
N ILE A 101 2.07 -0.82 -1.28
CA ILE A 101 0.86 -1.64 -1.36
C ILE A 101 0.17 -1.88 0.00
N THR A 102 0.87 -1.73 1.12
CA THR A 102 0.30 -2.00 2.45
C THR A 102 -0.92 -1.14 2.75
N VAL A 103 -0.80 0.16 2.57
CA VAL A 103 -1.91 1.11 2.79
C VAL A 103 -3.04 0.87 1.78
N VAL A 104 -2.69 0.56 0.53
CA VAL A 104 -3.66 0.29 -0.53
C VAL A 104 -4.43 -1.02 -0.28
N ARG A 105 -3.75 -2.07 0.21
CA ARG A 105 -4.39 -3.33 0.60
C ARG A 105 -5.50 -3.08 1.63
N SER A 106 -5.20 -2.35 2.68
CA SER A 106 -6.19 -1.99 3.71
C SER A 106 -7.42 -1.32 3.10
N ILE A 107 -7.21 -0.31 2.25
CA ILE A 107 -8.29 0.44 1.61
C ILE A 107 -9.11 -0.46 0.66
N LEU A 108 -8.44 -1.28 -0.16
CA LEU A 108 -9.13 -2.13 -1.13
C LEU A 108 -9.98 -3.22 -0.45
N LEU A 109 -9.43 -3.87 0.59
CA LEU A 109 -10.19 -4.88 1.33
C LEU A 109 -11.39 -4.26 2.06
N ALA A 110 -11.21 -3.07 2.65
CA ALA A 110 -12.32 -2.37 3.30
C ALA A 110 -13.41 -1.96 2.28
N ALA A 111 -13.02 -1.45 1.11
CA ALA A 111 -13.96 -1.08 0.05
C ALA A 111 -14.70 -2.30 -0.51
N ALA A 112 -14.01 -3.42 -0.70
CA ALA A 112 -14.57 -4.69 -1.13
C ALA A 112 -15.58 -5.22 -0.11
N HIS A 113 -15.21 -5.25 1.17
CA HIS A 113 -16.08 -5.70 2.26
C HIS A 113 -17.37 -4.85 2.38
N ALA A 114 -17.24 -3.54 2.19
CA ALA A 114 -18.37 -2.62 2.23
C ALA A 114 -19.28 -2.69 0.99
N GLY A 115 -18.89 -3.40 -0.07
CA GLY A 115 -19.65 -3.56 -1.31
C GLY A 115 -19.94 -2.22 -2.03
N VAL A 116 -19.07 -1.23 -1.87
CA VAL A 116 -19.30 0.11 -2.45
C VAL A 116 -19.19 0.03 -3.97
N PRO A 117 -20.19 0.51 -4.75
CA PRO A 117 -20.19 0.45 -6.22
C PRO A 117 -19.32 1.57 -6.80
N ARG A 118 -18.06 1.63 -6.39
CA ARG A 118 -17.06 2.59 -6.85
C ARG A 118 -16.14 1.95 -7.85
N ARG A 119 -15.83 2.66 -8.94
CA ARG A 119 -14.73 2.26 -9.82
C ARG A 119 -13.40 2.49 -9.11
N ILE A 120 -12.62 1.43 -8.95
CA ILE A 120 -11.27 1.47 -8.39
C ILE A 120 -10.31 0.85 -9.39
N VAL A 121 -9.22 1.56 -9.71
CA VAL A 121 -8.14 1.06 -10.55
C VAL A 121 -6.86 1.09 -9.75
N LEU A 122 -6.20 -0.06 -9.61
CA LEU A 122 -4.92 -0.19 -8.95
C LEU A 122 -3.81 -0.47 -9.96
N PHE A 123 -2.91 0.48 -10.16
CA PHE A 123 -1.61 0.26 -10.82
C PHE A 123 -0.57 -0.09 -9.76
N TYR A 124 0.02 -1.29 -9.87
CA TYR A 124 0.95 -1.81 -8.87
C TYR A 124 2.29 -2.15 -9.51
N ALA A 125 3.29 -1.28 -9.32
CA ALA A 125 4.63 -1.43 -9.88
C ALA A 125 5.57 -2.18 -8.93
N ASN A 126 6.26 -3.18 -9.46
CA ASN A 126 7.33 -3.91 -8.79
C ASN A 126 8.49 -4.15 -9.73
N HIS A 127 9.60 -4.66 -9.21
CA HIS A 127 10.70 -5.12 -10.06
C HIS A 127 10.33 -6.43 -10.75
N ARG A 128 9.87 -7.41 -9.99
CA ARG A 128 9.53 -8.77 -10.42
C ARG A 128 8.25 -9.23 -9.72
N PRO A 129 7.56 -10.25 -10.24
CA PRO A 129 6.39 -10.85 -9.58
C PRO A 129 6.71 -11.32 -8.15
N GLU A 130 7.86 -11.94 -7.93
CA GLU A 130 8.34 -12.46 -6.65
C GLU A 130 8.51 -11.34 -5.58
N ASP A 131 8.68 -10.10 -6.02
CA ASP A 131 8.81 -8.93 -5.14
C ASP A 131 7.46 -8.28 -4.79
N ALA A 132 6.38 -8.71 -5.45
CA ALA A 132 5.06 -8.09 -5.35
C ALA A 132 4.24 -8.63 -4.16
N ALA A 133 4.41 -7.98 -3.01
CA ALA A 133 3.67 -8.36 -1.81
C ALA A 133 2.14 -8.31 -2.05
N PHE A 134 1.40 -9.29 -1.51
CA PHE A 134 -0.05 -9.40 -1.59
C PHE A 134 -0.65 -9.50 -3.00
N LEU A 135 0.15 -9.71 -4.06
CA LEU A 135 -0.34 -9.70 -5.44
C LEU A 135 -1.46 -10.72 -5.66
N GLU A 136 -1.26 -11.97 -5.24
CA GLU A 136 -2.26 -13.04 -5.44
C GLU A 136 -3.52 -12.81 -4.60
N GLU A 137 -3.38 -12.33 -3.38
CA GLU A 137 -4.52 -11.96 -2.54
C GLU A 137 -5.35 -10.85 -3.21
N LEU A 138 -4.70 -9.81 -3.72
CA LEU A 138 -5.37 -8.70 -4.40
C LEU A 138 -6.02 -9.13 -5.72
N ARG A 139 -5.39 -10.04 -6.46
CA ARG A 139 -6.01 -10.66 -7.65
C ARG A 139 -7.30 -11.37 -7.30
N ALA A 140 -7.28 -12.19 -6.25
CA ALA A 140 -8.45 -12.95 -5.81
C ALA A 140 -9.59 -12.04 -5.35
N VAL A 141 -9.29 -10.98 -4.59
CA VAL A 141 -10.29 -10.00 -4.14
C VAL A 141 -10.87 -9.24 -5.33
N ILE A 142 -10.02 -8.70 -6.20
CA ILE A 142 -10.45 -7.87 -7.34
C ILE A 142 -11.27 -8.67 -8.34
N ALA A 143 -10.96 -9.94 -8.55
CA ALA A 143 -11.73 -10.82 -9.44
C ALA A 143 -13.21 -11.00 -9.01
N GLN A 144 -13.52 -10.78 -7.74
CA GLN A 144 -14.88 -10.86 -7.20
C GLN A 144 -15.65 -9.52 -7.27
N HIS A 145 -14.96 -8.43 -7.68
CA HIS A 145 -15.54 -7.07 -7.66
C HIS A 145 -15.46 -6.45 -9.05
N PRO A 146 -16.58 -6.42 -9.82
CA PRO A 146 -16.60 -6.00 -11.23
C PRO A 146 -16.19 -4.53 -11.45
N HIS A 147 -16.23 -3.71 -10.40
CA HIS A 147 -15.82 -2.30 -10.46
C HIS A 147 -14.34 -2.07 -10.11
N PHE A 148 -13.61 -3.15 -9.76
CA PHE A 148 -12.19 -3.07 -9.43
C PHE A 148 -11.34 -3.59 -10.59
N THR A 149 -10.24 -2.92 -10.86
CA THR A 149 -9.27 -3.31 -11.88
C THR A 149 -7.87 -3.31 -11.27
N LEU A 150 -7.13 -4.41 -11.49
CA LEU A 150 -5.72 -4.52 -11.10
C LEU A 150 -4.84 -4.49 -12.35
N VAL A 151 -3.87 -3.59 -12.35
CA VAL A 151 -2.88 -3.41 -13.41
C VAL A 151 -1.48 -3.55 -12.81
N PRO A 152 -0.99 -4.77 -12.58
CA PRO A 152 0.35 -4.96 -12.07
C PRO A 152 1.35 -4.80 -13.22
N THR A 153 2.46 -4.09 -12.94
CA THR A 153 3.54 -3.87 -13.93
C THR A 153 4.90 -4.21 -13.33
N MET A 154 5.75 -4.86 -14.13
CA MET A 154 7.08 -5.32 -13.71
C MET A 154 8.18 -4.59 -14.48
N THR A 155 9.17 -4.06 -13.76
CA THR A 155 10.20 -3.18 -14.34
C THR A 155 11.53 -3.88 -14.62
N LYS A 156 11.72 -5.12 -14.11
CA LYS A 156 12.97 -5.91 -14.25
C LYS A 156 12.69 -7.38 -14.47
N MET A 157 11.97 -7.69 -15.55
CA MET A 157 11.62 -9.07 -15.87
C MET A 157 12.84 -9.92 -16.27
N GLU A 158 13.89 -9.29 -16.74
CA GLU A 158 15.18 -9.94 -17.03
C GLU A 158 15.81 -10.63 -15.82
N ASP A 159 15.48 -10.18 -14.62
CA ASP A 159 15.95 -10.75 -13.35
C ASP A 159 14.94 -11.74 -12.72
N SER A 160 13.77 -11.95 -13.34
CA SER A 160 12.70 -12.81 -12.79
C SER A 160 12.93 -14.28 -13.14
N ARG A 161 12.47 -15.16 -12.24
CA ARG A 161 12.35 -16.60 -12.46
C ARG A 161 10.94 -17.03 -12.83
N GLU A 162 9.98 -16.12 -12.75
CA GLU A 162 8.58 -16.37 -13.06
C GLU A 162 8.23 -15.82 -14.44
N GLU A 163 7.33 -16.50 -15.15
CA GLU A 163 6.72 -15.97 -16.36
C GLU A 163 5.77 -14.83 -16.06
N TRP A 164 5.74 -13.85 -16.95
CA TRP A 164 4.89 -12.67 -16.78
C TRP A 164 4.16 -12.32 -18.08
N THR A 165 2.84 -12.21 -18.01
CA THR A 165 1.98 -11.84 -19.15
C THR A 165 1.28 -10.49 -18.96
N GLY A 166 1.53 -9.79 -17.83
CA GLY A 166 0.97 -8.48 -17.53
C GLY A 166 1.77 -7.33 -18.13
N GLU A 167 1.49 -6.12 -17.66
CA GLU A 167 2.21 -4.92 -18.07
C GLU A 167 3.68 -4.97 -17.66
N THR A 168 4.53 -4.33 -18.45
CA THR A 168 5.97 -4.19 -18.17
C THR A 168 6.41 -2.74 -18.22
N GLY A 169 7.49 -2.43 -17.50
CA GLY A 169 8.04 -1.08 -17.39
C GLY A 169 7.38 -0.24 -16.29
N HIS A 170 7.75 1.03 -16.26
CA HIS A 170 7.21 1.99 -15.30
C HIS A 170 5.79 2.42 -15.66
N ILE A 171 5.02 2.85 -14.66
CA ILE A 171 3.71 3.47 -14.89
C ILE A 171 3.94 4.78 -15.67
N THR A 172 3.31 4.89 -16.83
CA THR A 172 3.39 6.05 -17.72
C THR A 172 2.01 6.62 -17.99
N LYS A 173 1.94 7.86 -18.50
CA LYS A 173 0.68 8.46 -18.98
C LYS A 173 -0.01 7.55 -19.98
N ALA A 174 0.71 7.02 -20.97
CA ALA A 174 0.16 6.10 -21.97
C ALA A 174 -0.38 4.80 -21.36
N MET A 175 0.22 4.30 -20.28
CA MET A 175 -0.34 3.17 -19.54
C MET A 175 -1.64 3.57 -18.83
N LEU A 176 -1.71 4.74 -18.19
CA LEU A 176 -2.92 5.22 -17.53
C LEU A 176 -4.07 5.36 -18.53
N GLU A 177 -3.83 5.95 -19.70
CA GLU A 177 -4.82 6.19 -20.76
C GLU A 177 -5.43 4.89 -21.34
N ARG A 178 -4.78 3.75 -21.20
CA ARG A 178 -5.37 2.45 -21.59
C ARG A 178 -6.48 1.96 -20.67
N TYR A 179 -6.47 2.41 -19.40
CA TYR A 179 -7.40 1.95 -18.37
C TYR A 179 -8.34 3.03 -17.86
N ILE A 180 -8.02 4.30 -18.11
CA ILE A 180 -8.75 5.46 -17.60
C ILE A 180 -9.08 6.36 -18.80
N GLU A 181 -10.36 6.48 -19.10
CA GLU A 181 -10.86 7.23 -20.25
C GLU A 181 -10.61 8.75 -20.12
N ASP A 182 -10.89 9.31 -18.94
CA ASP A 182 -10.62 10.70 -18.60
C ASP A 182 -9.73 10.76 -17.36
N LEU A 183 -8.48 11.18 -17.56
CA LEU A 183 -7.49 11.28 -16.47
C LEU A 183 -7.83 12.37 -15.45
N THR A 184 -8.71 13.31 -15.76
CA THR A 184 -9.07 14.41 -14.84
C THR A 184 -10.23 14.06 -13.92
N ALA A 185 -10.96 12.98 -14.19
CA ALA A 185 -12.15 12.58 -13.43
C ALA A 185 -11.87 11.90 -12.07
N PRO A 186 -10.82 11.06 -11.91
CA PRO A 186 -10.58 10.34 -10.65
C PRO A 186 -9.89 11.17 -9.58
N ILE A 187 -9.99 10.69 -8.32
CA ILE A 187 -9.02 11.04 -7.28
C ILE A 187 -7.90 10.01 -7.30
N TYR A 188 -6.67 10.49 -7.36
CA TYR A 188 -5.45 9.69 -7.39
C TYR A 188 -4.84 9.52 -6.00
N TYR A 189 -4.28 8.35 -5.76
CA TYR A 189 -3.59 7.96 -4.54
C TYR A 189 -2.21 7.41 -4.91
N CYS A 190 -1.19 8.24 -4.77
CA CYS A 190 0.19 7.88 -5.11
C CYS A 190 0.94 7.47 -3.84
N THR A 191 1.44 6.23 -3.77
CA THR A 191 2.12 5.74 -2.58
C THR A 191 3.27 4.79 -2.92
N GLY A 192 4.34 4.85 -2.15
CA GLY A 192 5.54 4.04 -2.32
C GLY A 192 6.83 4.85 -2.22
N PRO A 193 7.89 4.48 -2.95
CA PRO A 193 9.13 5.24 -2.97
C PRO A 193 8.91 6.70 -3.37
N ALA A 194 9.61 7.64 -2.71
CA ALA A 194 9.52 9.08 -3.00
C ALA A 194 9.71 9.38 -4.50
N SER A 195 10.62 8.66 -5.17
CA SER A 195 10.86 8.81 -6.61
C SER A 195 9.62 8.45 -7.45
N LEU A 196 8.90 7.40 -7.11
CA LEU A 196 7.65 7.02 -7.80
C LEU A 196 6.58 8.08 -7.56
N VAL A 197 6.38 8.49 -6.32
CA VAL A 197 5.37 9.51 -5.94
C VAL A 197 5.63 10.82 -6.71
N ALA A 198 6.87 11.30 -6.73
CA ALA A 198 7.25 12.52 -7.44
C ALA A 198 6.99 12.42 -8.96
N VAL A 199 7.36 11.28 -9.58
CA VAL A 199 7.13 11.05 -11.02
C VAL A 199 5.64 10.99 -11.32
N MET A 200 4.85 10.28 -10.51
CA MET A 200 3.41 10.16 -10.73
C MET A 200 2.71 11.51 -10.56
N ARG A 201 3.03 12.27 -9.52
CA ARG A 201 2.48 13.63 -9.35
C ARG A 201 2.77 14.50 -10.58
N LYS A 202 4.04 14.55 -11.02
CA LYS A 202 4.42 15.30 -12.22
C LYS A 202 3.65 14.84 -13.47
N THR A 203 3.49 13.54 -13.66
CA THR A 203 2.78 12.98 -14.80
C THR A 203 1.30 13.37 -14.80
N LEU A 204 0.64 13.29 -13.62
CA LEU A 204 -0.76 13.64 -13.46
C LEU A 204 -1.00 15.14 -13.64
N THR A 205 -0.18 16.00 -13.03
CA THR A 205 -0.28 17.46 -13.20
C THR A 205 -0.07 17.86 -14.67
N ALA A 206 0.90 17.24 -15.36
CA ALA A 206 1.11 17.45 -16.80
C ALA A 206 -0.05 16.92 -17.68
N ALA A 207 -0.86 16.00 -17.17
CA ALA A 207 -2.08 15.51 -17.82
C ALA A 207 -3.32 16.36 -17.51
N GLY A 208 -3.19 17.45 -16.71
CA GLY A 208 -4.28 18.36 -16.37
C GLY A 208 -5.07 17.96 -15.11
N VAL A 209 -4.58 16.99 -14.34
CA VAL A 209 -5.20 16.61 -13.06
C VAL A 209 -4.98 17.71 -12.04
N ASP A 210 -6.04 18.10 -11.33
CA ASP A 210 -5.98 19.08 -10.25
C ASP A 210 -5.12 18.54 -9.08
N ASP A 211 -4.29 19.39 -8.51
CA ASP A 211 -3.44 19.00 -7.36
C ASP A 211 -4.27 18.52 -6.15
N ASP A 212 -5.46 19.08 -5.92
CA ASP A 212 -6.38 18.65 -4.85
C ASP A 212 -6.96 17.24 -5.11
N ALA A 213 -6.92 16.76 -6.34
CA ALA A 213 -7.28 15.40 -6.71
C ALA A 213 -6.10 14.39 -6.57
N ILE A 214 -4.89 14.84 -6.18
CA ILE A 214 -3.70 13.99 -6.03
C ILE A 214 -3.30 13.89 -4.56
N ARG A 215 -3.54 12.73 -3.96
CA ARG A 215 -3.14 12.39 -2.60
C ARG A 215 -1.85 11.59 -2.63
N THR A 216 -0.92 11.91 -1.74
CA THR A 216 0.39 11.25 -1.73
C THR A 216 0.76 10.75 -0.34
N GLU A 217 1.43 9.60 -0.29
CA GLU A 217 2.07 9.07 0.92
C GLU A 217 3.42 8.43 0.51
N GLU A 218 4.50 8.98 1.02
CA GLU A 218 5.85 8.52 0.72
C GLU A 218 6.36 7.60 1.83
N PHE A 219 6.95 6.48 1.41
CA PHE A 219 7.64 5.58 2.33
C PHE A 219 9.13 5.85 2.27
N THR A 220 9.71 6.20 3.40
CA THR A 220 11.15 6.35 3.57
C THR A 220 11.81 5.00 3.86
N GLY A 221 13.08 4.83 3.50
CA GLY A 221 13.83 3.60 3.81
C GLY A 221 13.70 2.47 2.79
N TYR A 222 13.59 2.82 1.51
CA TYR A 222 13.73 1.87 0.36
C TYR A 222 15.18 1.58 0.03
#